data_d8b577b2d94441eb656f78248b6338a7
#
_entry.id   d8b577b2d94441eb656f78248b6338a7
#
_cell.length_a   1.000
_cell.length_b   1.000
_cell.length_c   1.000
_cell.angle_alpha   90.00
_cell.angle_beta   90.00
_cell.angle_gamma   90.00
#
_symmetry.space_group_name_H-M   'P 1'
#
loop_
_entity.id
_entity.type
_entity.pdbx_description
1 polymer ?
#
loop_
_entity_poly.entity_id
_entity_poly.type
_entity_poly.pdbx_seq_one_letter_code
_entity_poly.pdbx_strand_id
1 'polypeptide(L)'
;MRRRHRASAEAGYSGIAAELGVYDDVFLCLSPGEPWLEHGIVEHRYKELCPAAYLEMIDRWGHVSQGPRRYSVTAFLTRAWSQLAREGMLVMKLGPATGLYEHNGSILYWAVPPGPEARRIRTWADFAADLGLSPYVWTLPG
;
A
#
# COMPACT_ATOMS: atom_id res chain seq x y z
N MET A 1 10.31 -0.60 23.22
CA MET A 1 9.78 -1.68 22.39
C MET A 1 8.85 -1.16 21.32
N ARG A 2 9.03 -1.59 20.13
CA ARG A 2 8.20 -1.16 19.03
C ARG A 2 6.95 -2.01 18.93
N ARG A 3 5.80 -1.39 19.11
CA ARG A 3 4.54 -2.11 19.00
C ARG A 3 4.33 -2.70 17.62
N ARG A 4 4.81 -2.01 16.59
CA ARG A 4 4.62 -2.42 15.21
C ARG A 4 5.25 -3.75 14.86
N HIS A 5 6.24 -4.21 15.64
CA HIS A 5 6.88 -5.50 15.38
C HIS A 5 6.19 -6.67 16.08
N ARG A 6 5.24 -6.36 16.97
CA ARG A 6 4.55 -7.40 17.71
C ARG A 6 3.67 -8.26 16.84
N ALA A 7 2.83 -7.64 16.01
CA ALA A 7 1.91 -8.37 15.15
C ALA A 7 2.67 -9.26 14.17
N SER A 8 3.76 -8.76 13.60
CA SER A 8 4.59 -9.54 12.69
C SER A 8 5.20 -10.75 13.39
N ALA A 9 5.71 -10.55 14.59
CA ALA A 9 6.31 -11.66 15.37
C ALA A 9 5.27 -12.70 15.72
N GLU A 10 4.08 -12.27 16.14
CA GLU A 10 3.01 -13.19 16.51
C GLU A 10 2.51 -14.00 15.32
N ALA A 11 2.51 -13.43 14.13
CA ALA A 11 2.08 -14.11 12.93
C ALA A 11 3.20 -14.93 12.29
N GLY A 12 4.43 -14.85 12.81
CA GLY A 12 5.56 -15.57 12.25
C GLY A 12 6.14 -14.92 11.00
N TYR A 13 5.84 -13.65 10.76
CA TYR A 13 6.40 -12.94 9.62
C TYR A 13 7.89 -12.67 9.81
N SER A 14 8.64 -12.70 8.73
CA SER A 14 10.08 -12.48 8.77
C SER A 14 10.55 -11.80 7.49
N GLY A 15 11.85 -11.53 7.40
CA GLY A 15 12.44 -10.93 6.23
C GLY A 15 12.40 -9.41 6.26
N ILE A 16 12.69 -8.80 5.12
CA ILE A 16 12.82 -7.34 4.99
C ILE A 16 11.54 -6.61 5.35
N ALA A 17 10.39 -7.14 4.95
CA ALA A 17 9.12 -6.49 5.25
C ALA A 17 8.89 -6.42 6.76
N ALA A 18 9.20 -7.48 7.49
CA ALA A 18 9.07 -7.49 8.94
C ALA A 18 10.08 -6.53 9.58
N GLU A 19 11.31 -6.53 9.10
CA GLU A 19 12.36 -5.66 9.63
C GLU A 19 12.04 -4.19 9.46
N LEU A 20 11.43 -3.82 8.34
CA LEU A 20 11.06 -2.44 8.06
C LEU A 20 9.70 -2.04 8.64
N GLY A 21 9.01 -2.96 9.29
CA GLY A 21 7.72 -2.68 9.91
C GLY A 21 6.55 -2.61 8.93
N VAL A 22 6.71 -3.11 7.72
CA VAL A 22 5.72 -3.00 6.66
C VAL A 22 4.38 -3.63 7.04
N TYR A 23 4.42 -4.77 7.73
CA TYR A 23 3.20 -5.48 8.14
C TYR A 23 2.42 -4.71 9.21
N ASP A 24 3.12 -4.03 10.10
CA ASP A 24 2.47 -3.33 11.21
C ASP A 24 2.06 -1.91 10.85
N ASP A 25 2.91 -1.22 10.11
CA ASP A 25 2.71 0.21 9.86
C ASP A 25 1.58 0.50 8.87
N VAL A 26 1.17 -0.48 8.07
CA VAL A 26 0.03 -0.28 7.14
C VAL A 26 -1.25 0.02 7.91
N PHE A 27 -1.38 -0.46 9.14
CA PHE A 27 -2.57 -0.20 9.95
C PHE A 27 -2.69 1.27 10.37
N LEU A 28 -1.61 2.03 10.24
CA LEU A 28 -1.64 3.49 10.44
C LEU A 28 -2.19 4.21 9.20
N CYS A 29 -2.27 3.50 8.09
CA CYS A 29 -2.67 4.06 6.80
C CYS A 29 -4.13 3.82 6.46
N LEU A 30 -4.86 3.07 7.29
CA LEU A 30 -6.23 2.68 7.06
C LEU A 30 -7.06 2.96 8.30
N SER A 31 -8.31 3.40 8.11
CA SER A 31 -9.21 3.65 9.23
C SER A 31 -10.55 2.98 8.97
N PRO A 32 -11.22 2.50 10.03
CA PRO A 32 -12.58 2.01 9.89
C PRO A 32 -13.47 3.11 9.30
N GLY A 33 -14.40 2.73 8.45
CA GLY A 33 -15.32 3.69 7.85
C GLY A 33 -14.88 4.30 6.55
N GLU A 34 -13.61 4.13 6.18
CA GLU A 34 -13.14 4.60 4.88
C GLU A 34 -13.67 3.70 3.76
N PRO A 35 -13.81 4.24 2.53
CA PRO A 35 -14.13 3.39 1.38
C PRO A 35 -12.96 2.46 1.07
N TRP A 36 -13.16 1.57 0.11
CA TRP A 36 -12.07 0.78 -0.44
C TRP A 36 -11.06 1.74 -1.07
N LEU A 37 -9.82 1.68 -0.64
CA LEU A 37 -8.77 2.61 -1.09
C LEU A 37 -7.88 1.94 -2.12
N GLU A 38 -7.77 2.55 -3.29
CA GLU A 38 -6.85 2.07 -4.31
C GLU A 38 -5.44 2.00 -3.73
N HIS A 39 -4.66 1.01 -4.13
CA HIS A 39 -3.33 0.78 -3.60
C HIS A 39 -2.47 2.05 -3.50
N GLY A 40 -2.51 2.89 -4.53
CA GLY A 40 -1.72 4.12 -4.54
C GLY A 40 -1.98 5.03 -3.35
N ILE A 41 -3.22 5.07 -2.86
CA ILE A 41 -3.57 5.87 -1.69
C ILE A 41 -2.84 5.34 -0.45
N VAL A 42 -2.90 4.03 -0.26
CA VAL A 42 -2.30 3.40 0.92
C VAL A 42 -0.78 3.51 0.87
N GLU A 43 -0.19 3.29 -0.29
CA GLU A 43 1.25 3.44 -0.47
C GLU A 43 1.69 4.89 -0.23
N HIS A 44 0.92 5.87 -0.72
CA HIS A 44 1.22 7.28 -0.48
C HIS A 44 1.21 7.60 1.01
N ARG A 45 0.19 7.14 1.72
CA ARG A 45 0.10 7.35 3.18
C ARG A 45 1.26 6.68 3.90
N TYR A 46 1.59 5.46 3.49
CA TYR A 46 2.71 4.74 4.07
C TYR A 46 4.03 5.49 3.84
N LYS A 47 4.23 5.98 2.64
CA LYS A 47 5.41 6.76 2.28
C LYS A 47 5.56 7.99 3.17
N GLU A 48 4.45 8.68 3.45
CA GLU A 48 4.47 9.89 4.26
C GLU A 48 4.68 9.58 5.74
N LEU A 49 4.16 8.46 6.22
CA LEU A 49 4.29 8.08 7.62
C LEU A 49 5.61 7.40 7.94
N CYS A 50 6.17 6.69 6.98
CA CYS A 50 7.38 5.89 7.18
C CYS A 50 8.41 6.21 6.09
N PRO A 51 8.87 7.47 6.01
CA PRO A 51 9.73 7.88 4.90
C PRO A 51 11.06 7.16 4.85
N ALA A 52 11.68 6.87 6.00
CA ALA A 52 12.97 6.18 6.02
C ALA A 52 12.87 4.77 5.45
N ALA A 53 11.86 4.01 5.89
CA ALA A 53 11.64 2.66 5.39
C ALA A 53 11.30 2.69 3.90
N TYR A 54 10.47 3.65 3.50
CA TYR A 54 10.07 3.78 2.10
C TYR A 54 11.27 4.08 1.20
N LEU A 55 12.12 5.02 1.60
CA LEU A 55 13.30 5.36 0.81
C LEU A 55 14.27 4.19 0.68
N GLU A 56 14.38 3.38 1.71
CA GLU A 56 15.21 2.18 1.63
C GLU A 56 14.69 1.21 0.57
N MET A 57 13.37 1.05 0.51
CA MET A 57 12.74 0.20 -0.51
C MET A 57 12.92 0.78 -1.91
N ILE A 58 12.75 2.10 -2.06
CA ILE A 58 12.95 2.78 -3.33
C ILE A 58 14.39 2.59 -3.83
N ASP A 59 15.35 2.69 -2.92
CA ASP A 59 16.76 2.49 -3.26
C ASP A 59 17.03 1.09 -3.79
N ARG A 60 16.30 0.10 -3.27
CA ARG A 60 16.47 -1.29 -3.71
C ARG A 60 15.78 -1.59 -5.05
N TRP A 61 14.56 -1.06 -5.24
CA TRP A 61 13.71 -1.55 -6.33
C TRP A 61 13.10 -0.49 -7.23
N GLY A 62 13.06 0.77 -6.80
CA GLY A 62 12.31 1.79 -7.52
C GLY A 62 10.81 1.68 -7.25
N HIS A 63 10.06 2.71 -7.60
CA HIS A 63 8.65 2.81 -7.26
C HIS A 63 7.79 1.78 -8.01
N VAL A 64 7.78 1.87 -9.33
CA VAL A 64 7.00 0.96 -10.16
C VAL A 64 7.92 0.21 -11.10
N SER A 65 7.44 -0.92 -11.59
CA SER A 65 8.22 -1.73 -12.52
C SER A 65 8.54 -0.94 -13.78
N GLN A 66 9.81 -0.95 -14.17
CA GLN A 66 10.27 -0.26 -15.36
C GLN A 66 10.34 -1.18 -16.58
N GLY A 67 10.00 -2.43 -16.41
CA GLY A 67 10.02 -3.40 -17.50
C GLY A 67 9.80 -4.81 -17.00
N PRO A 68 9.77 -5.79 -17.91
CA PRO A 68 9.53 -7.17 -17.52
C PRO A 68 10.58 -7.65 -16.53
N ARG A 69 10.15 -8.42 -15.54
CA ARG A 69 11.01 -9.00 -14.51
C ARG A 69 11.62 -8.00 -13.53
N ARG A 70 11.25 -6.73 -13.63
CA ARG A 70 11.71 -5.75 -12.66
C ARG A 70 10.75 -5.70 -11.50
N TYR A 71 11.28 -5.97 -10.32
CA TYR A 71 10.50 -5.84 -9.09
C TYR A 71 10.36 -4.36 -8.76
N SER A 72 9.38 -4.02 -7.91
CA SER A 72 9.14 -2.63 -7.54
C SER A 72 8.65 -2.56 -6.11
N VAL A 73 8.70 -1.37 -5.53
CA VAL A 73 8.16 -1.14 -4.19
C VAL A 73 6.66 -1.42 -4.18
N THR A 74 5.94 -0.99 -5.21
CA THR A 74 4.50 -1.27 -5.30
C THR A 74 4.22 -2.77 -5.24
N ALA A 75 4.97 -3.57 -5.99
CA ALA A 75 4.82 -5.02 -5.97
C ALA A 75 5.17 -5.61 -4.60
N PHE A 76 6.24 -5.11 -4.00
CA PHE A 76 6.67 -5.56 -2.68
C PHE A 76 5.61 -5.31 -1.61
N LEU A 77 5.08 -4.09 -1.56
CA LEU A 77 4.03 -3.74 -0.60
C LEU A 77 2.75 -4.51 -0.85
N THR A 78 2.36 -4.65 -2.12
CA THR A 78 1.17 -5.44 -2.49
C THR A 78 1.29 -6.86 -1.97
N ARG A 79 2.45 -7.47 -2.13
CA ARG A 79 2.68 -8.85 -1.68
C ARG A 79 2.62 -8.95 -0.16
N ALA A 80 3.27 -8.02 0.55
CA ALA A 80 3.28 -8.02 2.01
C ALA A 80 1.87 -7.83 2.57
N TRP A 81 1.14 -6.86 2.03
CA TRP A 81 -0.21 -6.56 2.53
C TRP A 81 -1.23 -7.63 2.12
N SER A 82 -1.02 -8.30 1.00
CA SER A 82 -1.86 -9.44 0.60
C SER A 82 -1.74 -10.58 1.62
N GLN A 83 -0.56 -10.75 2.19
CA GLN A 83 -0.37 -11.76 3.24
C GLN A 83 -1.22 -11.42 4.46
N LEU A 84 -1.27 -10.15 4.85
CA LEU A 84 -2.15 -9.72 5.94
C LEU A 84 -3.61 -9.97 5.62
N ALA A 85 -4.01 -9.77 4.37
CA ALA A 85 -5.39 -10.03 3.95
C ALA A 85 -5.71 -11.53 4.03
N ARG A 86 -4.77 -12.38 3.67
CA ARG A 86 -4.96 -13.84 3.80
C ARG A 86 -5.11 -14.26 5.26
N GLU A 87 -4.52 -13.52 6.19
CA GLU A 87 -4.62 -13.77 7.62
C GLU A 87 -5.83 -13.09 8.26
N GLY A 88 -6.64 -12.40 7.47
CA GLY A 88 -7.85 -11.73 7.96
C GLY A 88 -7.63 -10.39 8.65
N MET A 89 -6.41 -9.86 8.61
CA MET A 89 -6.11 -8.57 9.25
C MET A 89 -6.43 -7.37 8.37
N LEU A 90 -6.50 -7.59 7.07
CA LEU A 90 -6.99 -6.61 6.10
C LEU A 90 -7.98 -7.30 5.20
N VAL A 91 -8.73 -6.51 4.42
CA VAL A 91 -9.51 -7.05 3.31
C VAL A 91 -9.05 -6.37 2.04
N MET A 92 -9.15 -7.09 0.93
CA MET A 92 -8.72 -6.57 -0.37
C MET A 92 -9.67 -7.01 -1.46
N LYS A 93 -9.74 -6.22 -2.53
CA LYS A 93 -10.47 -6.59 -3.74
C LYS A 93 -9.85 -5.90 -4.94
N LEU A 94 -10.11 -6.41 -6.14
CA LEU A 94 -9.67 -5.75 -7.36
C LEU A 94 -10.63 -4.63 -7.73
N GLY A 95 -10.09 -3.57 -8.30
CA GLY A 95 -10.87 -2.47 -8.82
C GLY A 95 -10.08 -1.75 -9.92
N PRO A 96 -10.64 -0.68 -10.49
CA PRO A 96 -9.98 0.01 -11.59
C PRO A 96 -8.67 0.67 -11.16
N ALA A 97 -7.64 0.50 -11.97
CA ALA A 97 -6.35 1.15 -11.75
C ALA A 97 -6.39 2.53 -12.40
N THR A 98 -5.98 3.56 -11.67
CA THR A 98 -6.06 4.95 -12.15
C THR A 98 -4.71 5.64 -12.11
N GLY A 99 -4.62 6.75 -12.87
CA GLY A 99 -3.40 7.55 -12.89
C GLY A 99 -2.21 6.75 -13.39
N LEU A 100 -1.11 6.85 -12.68
CA LEU A 100 0.12 6.18 -13.09
C LEU A 100 0.00 4.65 -13.10
N TYR A 101 -1.04 4.11 -12.48
CA TYR A 101 -1.26 2.66 -12.43
C TYR A 101 -2.20 2.16 -13.54
N GLU A 102 -2.79 3.05 -14.34
CA GLU A 102 -3.86 2.68 -15.27
C GLU A 102 -3.46 1.66 -16.32
N HIS A 103 -2.17 1.55 -16.62
CA HIS A 103 -1.66 0.56 -17.57
C HIS A 103 -1.91 -0.89 -17.10
N ASN A 104 -2.17 -1.07 -15.82
CA ASN A 104 -2.47 -2.41 -15.27
C ASN A 104 -3.91 -2.83 -15.50
N GLY A 105 -4.81 -1.89 -15.83
CA GLY A 105 -6.23 -2.18 -15.95
C GLY A 105 -6.92 -2.29 -14.61
N SER A 106 -6.49 -3.20 -13.76
CA SER A 106 -7.01 -3.38 -12.41
C SER A 106 -5.88 -3.42 -11.40
N ILE A 107 -6.22 -3.10 -10.14
CA ILE A 107 -5.27 -3.06 -9.04
C ILE A 107 -6.00 -3.39 -7.74
N LEU A 108 -5.26 -3.73 -6.71
CA LEU A 108 -5.85 -4.03 -5.42
C LEU A 108 -6.29 -2.76 -4.70
N TYR A 109 -7.44 -2.87 -4.03
CA TYR A 109 -7.98 -1.89 -3.11
C TYR A 109 -7.97 -2.53 -1.73
N TRP A 110 -7.71 -1.74 -0.72
CA TRP A 110 -7.54 -2.19 0.66
C TRP A 110 -8.55 -1.54 1.59
N ALA A 111 -8.92 -2.25 2.64
CA ALA A 111 -9.79 -1.71 3.68
C ALA A 111 -9.59 -2.47 4.98
N VAL A 112 -10.14 -1.88 6.04
CA VAL A 112 -10.20 -2.51 7.37
C VAL A 112 -11.35 -3.52 7.37
N PRO A 113 -11.14 -4.74 7.90
CA PRO A 113 -12.23 -5.72 7.99
C PRO A 113 -13.43 -5.19 8.80
N PRO A 114 -14.66 -5.52 8.43
CA PRO A 114 -15.04 -6.45 7.37
C PRO A 114 -15.07 -5.84 5.97
N GLY A 115 -14.70 -4.60 5.85
CA GLY A 115 -14.69 -3.88 4.60
C GLY A 115 -15.96 -3.05 4.40
N PRO A 116 -15.87 -1.99 3.61
CA PRO A 116 -17.04 -1.17 3.28
C PRO A 116 -17.89 -1.82 2.21
N GLU A 117 -19.02 -1.21 1.92
CA GLU A 117 -19.87 -1.62 0.81
C GLU A 117 -19.05 -1.65 -0.48
N ALA A 118 -19.32 -2.64 -1.34
CA ALA A 118 -18.49 -2.89 -2.53
C ALA A 118 -18.35 -1.70 -3.46
N ARG A 119 -19.35 -0.84 -3.52
CA ARG A 119 -19.34 0.33 -4.42
C ARG A 119 -18.60 1.54 -3.83
N ARG A 120 -18.32 1.52 -2.54
CA ARG A 120 -17.64 2.63 -1.90
C ARG A 120 -16.14 2.50 -2.13
N ILE A 121 -15.70 3.01 -3.26
CA ILE A 121 -14.26 3.02 -3.60
C ILE A 121 -13.77 4.45 -3.69
N ARG A 122 -12.49 4.63 -3.40
CA ARG A 122 -11.78 5.88 -3.65
C ARG A 122 -10.57 5.55 -4.51
N THR A 123 -10.45 6.21 -5.65
CA THR A 123 -9.36 5.95 -6.57
C THR A 123 -8.14 6.81 -6.23
N TRP A 124 -6.97 6.32 -6.66
CA TRP A 124 -5.75 7.10 -6.54
C TRP A 124 -5.87 8.44 -7.26
N ALA A 125 -6.48 8.43 -8.45
CA ALA A 125 -6.62 9.67 -9.21
C ALA A 125 -7.43 10.72 -8.45
N ASP A 126 -8.54 10.34 -7.84
CA ASP A 126 -9.35 11.27 -7.05
C ASP A 126 -8.61 11.75 -5.81
N PHE A 127 -7.94 10.84 -5.13
CA PHE A 127 -7.16 11.17 -3.94
C PHE A 127 -6.04 12.17 -4.27
N ALA A 128 -5.30 11.91 -5.35
CA ALA A 128 -4.21 12.78 -5.78
C ALA A 128 -4.74 14.18 -6.13
N ALA A 129 -5.87 14.23 -6.85
CA ALA A 129 -6.49 15.50 -7.21
C ALA A 129 -6.88 16.31 -5.97
N ASP A 130 -7.42 15.64 -4.95
CA ASP A 130 -7.79 16.30 -3.69
C ASP A 130 -6.59 16.90 -2.99
N LEU A 131 -5.41 16.31 -3.18
CA LEU A 131 -4.16 16.82 -2.60
C LEU A 131 -3.46 17.84 -3.50
N GLY A 132 -4.03 18.12 -4.68
CA GLY A 132 -3.40 19.02 -5.65
C GLY A 132 -2.21 18.40 -6.36
N LEU A 133 -2.15 17.08 -6.42
CA LEU A 133 -1.06 16.34 -7.07
C LEU A 133 -1.52 15.77 -8.41
N SER A 134 -0.58 15.61 -9.33
CA SER A 134 -0.87 14.89 -10.57
C SER A 134 -0.97 13.39 -10.24
N PRO A 135 -2.03 12.71 -10.70
CA PRO A 135 -2.15 11.27 -10.47
C PRO A 135 -1.16 10.46 -11.33
N TYR A 136 -0.45 11.10 -12.24
CA TYR A 136 0.50 10.43 -13.13
C TYR A 136 1.95 10.56 -12.66
N VAL A 137 2.21 11.33 -11.62
CA VAL A 137 3.56 11.57 -11.12
C VAL A 137 3.65 11.13 -9.68
N TRP A 138 4.63 10.27 -9.37
CA TRP A 138 4.84 9.82 -8.01
C TRP A 138 5.96 10.64 -7.38
N THR A 139 5.68 11.18 -6.19
CA THR A 139 6.66 11.98 -5.46
C THR A 139 7.28 11.16 -4.35
N LEU A 140 8.56 11.38 -4.09
CA LEU A 140 9.25 10.72 -2.99
C LEU A 140 9.24 11.60 -1.74
N PRO A 141 9.43 11.00 -0.54
CA PRO A 141 9.54 11.77 0.68
C PRO A 141 10.76 12.69 0.59
N GLY A 142 10.63 13.88 1.16
CA GLY A 142 11.79 14.75 1.16
C GLY A 142 11.50 16.21 1.29
#